data_bca4a2f456d3ee50bad3b5c1f9153fb8
#
_entry.id   bca4a2f456d3ee50bad3b5c1f9153fb8
#
_cell.length_a   1.000
_cell.length_b   1.000
_cell.length_c   1.000
_cell.angle_alpha   90.00
_cell.angle_beta   90.00
_cell.angle_gamma   90.00
#
_symmetry.space_group_name_H-M   'P 1'
#
loop_
_entity.id
_entity.type
_entity.pdbx_description
1 polymer ?
#
loop_
_entity_poly.entity_id
_entity_poly.type
_entity_poly.pdbx_seq_one_letter_code
_entity_poly.pdbx_strand_id
1 'polypeptide(L)'
;MSDFAGHLPGSRDYRRLLVGLFFGGVATFAQLYATQALLPQIASDTGADAATVALTVSASTFGLAAAVIPWSVVADRVGRVPAMAVGIVAATVLGGLAPLAPDVGVLLALRLGEGVALGAVPAVALAYLSEEVDVRHVAAAAGSYIAGTTVGGLSGRLLSGPVGELFGWRWGVGSVIVLCALASAVFLALVPRARGFVPGRSAVVAGPSLAARLRTNLRSPVQLALYAQGFLLMGAFVAVYNYLGFHLREAPFLLAPGAVTLLFLAYLAGTVSSPRAGVLAVRRGRFTVLIGSIGVMALGAVILVVPFTPAVVAGLIVFTAGFFAAHAVASGWTPIAAEPQARAQASSLYYLGYYGGSSVFGWALGIVYAGVGWEAFVAVVVVLCGLGAVLASLALRPKHAG
;
A
#
# COMPACT_ATOMS: atom_id res chain seq x y z
N MET A 1 30.20 21.72 -5.77
CA MET A 1 29.20 21.35 -4.73
C MET A 1 28.10 22.40 -4.86
N SER A 2 26.86 22.01 -5.12
CA SER A 2 25.79 22.99 -5.17
C SER A 2 25.51 23.49 -3.74
N ASP A 3 25.54 24.81 -3.53
CA ASP A 3 25.13 25.49 -2.26
C ASP A 3 23.61 25.38 -2.00
N PHE A 4 22.96 24.36 -2.59
CA PHE A 4 21.53 24.14 -2.43
C PHE A 4 21.24 23.49 -1.09
N ALA A 5 20.73 24.29 -0.14
CA ALA A 5 20.39 23.84 1.23
C ALA A 5 18.99 23.23 1.34
N GLY A 6 18.27 23.09 0.24
CA GLY A 6 16.88 22.62 0.21
C GLY A 6 15.83 23.74 0.29
N HIS A 7 14.64 23.45 -0.23
CA HIS A 7 13.53 24.39 -0.21
C HIS A 7 13.00 24.58 1.21
N LEU A 8 12.71 25.83 1.58
CA LEU A 8 12.14 26.20 2.89
C LEU A 8 10.62 26.38 2.81
N PRO A 9 9.89 26.10 3.91
CA PRO A 9 8.47 26.43 4.04
C PRO A 9 8.18 27.87 3.64
N GLY A 10 7.08 28.08 2.90
CA GLY A 10 6.69 29.39 2.39
C GLY A 10 7.24 29.71 1.00
N SER A 11 8.33 29.07 0.54
CA SER A 11 8.81 29.26 -0.83
C SER A 11 7.83 28.67 -1.86
N ARG A 12 7.83 29.26 -3.08
CA ARG A 12 6.98 28.81 -4.17
C ARG A 12 7.29 27.35 -4.55
N ASP A 13 8.57 27.01 -4.64
CA ASP A 13 8.99 25.66 -5.03
C ASP A 13 8.68 24.63 -3.96
N TYR A 14 8.78 24.96 -2.66
CA TYR A 14 8.34 24.09 -1.58
C TYR A 14 6.84 23.74 -1.71
N ARG A 15 5.98 24.73 -1.92
CA ARG A 15 4.53 24.50 -2.11
C ARG A 15 4.23 23.69 -3.35
N ARG A 16 4.90 23.97 -4.47
CA ARG A 16 4.76 23.22 -5.73
C ARG A 16 5.18 21.76 -5.55
N LEU A 17 6.27 21.51 -4.84
CA LEU A 17 6.77 20.17 -4.53
C LEU A 17 5.77 19.41 -3.69
N LEU A 18 5.22 20.00 -2.61
CA LEU A 18 4.23 19.33 -1.75
C LEU A 18 2.96 18.97 -2.52
N VAL A 19 2.40 19.92 -3.26
CA VAL A 19 1.17 19.70 -4.05
C VAL A 19 1.43 18.69 -5.17
N GLY A 20 2.54 18.82 -5.88
CA GLY A 20 2.91 17.88 -6.94
C GLY A 20 3.01 16.46 -6.42
N LEU A 21 3.75 16.22 -5.33
CA LEU A 21 3.89 14.88 -4.75
C LEU A 21 2.61 14.35 -4.11
N PHE A 22 1.77 15.21 -3.54
CA PHE A 22 0.43 14.82 -3.10
C PHE A 22 -0.36 14.22 -4.27
N PHE A 23 -0.42 14.91 -5.41
CA PHE A 23 -1.13 14.41 -6.59
C PHE A 23 -0.43 13.20 -7.24
N GLY A 24 0.90 13.12 -7.18
CA GLY A 24 1.63 11.90 -7.55
C GLY A 24 1.21 10.69 -6.71
N GLY A 25 1.05 10.88 -5.39
CA GLY A 25 0.50 9.88 -4.49
C GLY A 25 -0.95 9.51 -4.82
N VAL A 26 -1.80 10.50 -5.08
CA VAL A 26 -3.20 10.28 -5.51
C VAL A 26 -3.24 9.44 -6.79
N ALA A 27 -2.54 9.84 -7.84
CA ALA A 27 -2.53 9.13 -9.11
C ALA A 27 -2.05 7.68 -8.96
N THR A 28 -0.98 7.45 -8.20
CA THR A 28 -0.42 6.11 -8.00
C THR A 28 -1.39 5.19 -7.28
N PHE A 29 -1.93 5.62 -6.14
CA PHE A 29 -2.68 4.72 -5.27
C PHE A 29 -4.16 4.61 -5.65
N ALA A 30 -4.73 5.57 -6.36
CA ALA A 30 -6.06 5.43 -6.95
C ALA A 30 -6.05 4.35 -8.04
N GLN A 31 -5.06 4.36 -8.93
CA GLN A 31 -4.90 3.32 -9.96
C GLN A 31 -4.63 1.94 -9.37
N LEU A 32 -3.71 1.85 -8.40
CA LEU A 32 -3.29 0.58 -7.81
C LEU A 32 -4.48 -0.27 -7.36
N TYR A 33 -5.51 0.36 -6.83
CA TYR A 33 -6.68 -0.30 -6.27
C TYR A 33 -7.98 -0.05 -7.06
N ALA A 34 -7.90 0.45 -8.30
CA ALA A 34 -9.05 0.83 -9.11
C ALA A 34 -10.08 -0.28 -9.32
N THR A 35 -9.64 -1.55 -9.41
CA THR A 35 -10.49 -2.72 -9.62
C THR A 35 -11.08 -3.28 -8.32
N GLN A 36 -10.56 -2.91 -7.14
CA GLN A 36 -10.90 -3.59 -5.88
C GLN A 36 -12.39 -3.50 -5.49
N ALA A 37 -13.03 -2.35 -5.70
CA ALA A 37 -14.45 -2.18 -5.44
C ALA A 37 -15.34 -2.84 -6.52
N LEU A 38 -14.76 -3.24 -7.65
CA LEU A 38 -15.43 -3.76 -8.82
C LEU A 38 -15.30 -5.28 -8.99
N LEU A 39 -14.55 -5.96 -8.11
CA LEU A 39 -14.24 -7.39 -8.24
C LEU A 39 -15.48 -8.26 -8.47
N PRO A 40 -16.61 -8.10 -7.73
CA PRO A 40 -17.81 -8.89 -8.00
C PRO A 40 -18.45 -8.60 -9.37
N GLN A 41 -18.34 -7.36 -9.86
CA GLN A 41 -18.88 -7.00 -11.19
C GLN A 41 -18.01 -7.56 -12.31
N ILE A 42 -16.67 -7.51 -12.14
CA ILE A 42 -15.73 -8.10 -13.11
C ILE A 42 -15.96 -9.61 -13.17
N ALA A 43 -16.15 -10.29 -12.05
CA ALA A 43 -16.44 -11.71 -11.98
C ALA A 43 -17.73 -12.05 -12.75
N SER A 44 -18.80 -11.28 -12.51
CA SER A 44 -20.10 -11.49 -13.18
C SER A 44 -20.04 -11.25 -14.70
N ASP A 45 -19.28 -10.24 -15.17
CA ASP A 45 -19.16 -9.89 -16.59
C ASP A 45 -18.26 -10.88 -17.35
N THR A 46 -17.20 -11.37 -16.71
CA THR A 46 -16.19 -12.22 -17.35
C THR A 46 -16.42 -13.72 -17.15
N GLY A 47 -17.30 -14.10 -16.22
CA GLY A 47 -17.50 -15.49 -15.81
C GLY A 47 -16.32 -16.08 -15.02
N ALA A 48 -15.33 -15.28 -14.65
CA ALA A 48 -14.18 -15.73 -13.87
C ALA A 48 -14.53 -15.84 -12.38
N ASP A 49 -13.90 -16.78 -11.68
CA ASP A 49 -14.07 -16.94 -10.23
C ASP A 49 -13.48 -15.79 -9.42
N ALA A 50 -13.88 -15.69 -8.15
CA ALA A 50 -13.48 -14.61 -7.25
C ALA A 50 -11.94 -14.55 -7.05
N ALA A 51 -11.25 -15.69 -7.01
CA ALA A 51 -9.79 -15.73 -6.87
C ALA A 51 -9.10 -15.19 -8.12
N THR A 52 -9.57 -15.57 -9.30
CA THR A 52 -9.03 -15.09 -10.58
C THR A 52 -9.22 -13.57 -10.73
N VAL A 53 -10.39 -13.02 -10.43
CA VAL A 53 -10.57 -11.56 -10.53
C VAL A 53 -9.79 -10.79 -9.45
N ALA A 54 -9.59 -11.35 -8.27
CA ALA A 54 -8.76 -10.75 -7.24
C ALA A 54 -7.28 -10.60 -7.68
N LEU A 55 -6.82 -11.43 -8.64
CA LEU A 55 -5.50 -11.25 -9.28
C LEU A 55 -5.38 -9.88 -9.96
N THR A 56 -6.45 -9.21 -10.35
CA THR A 56 -6.36 -7.85 -10.92
C THR A 56 -5.78 -6.83 -9.94
N VAL A 57 -6.01 -7.02 -8.64
CA VAL A 57 -5.37 -6.24 -7.56
C VAL A 57 -3.99 -6.80 -7.25
N SER A 58 -3.87 -8.12 -7.12
CA SER A 58 -2.63 -8.80 -6.79
C SER A 58 -1.54 -8.59 -7.82
N ALA A 59 -1.88 -8.63 -9.12
CA ALA A 59 -0.92 -8.39 -10.22
C ALA A 59 -0.35 -6.96 -10.16
N SER A 60 -1.19 -5.95 -9.90
CA SER A 60 -0.72 -4.56 -9.76
C SER A 60 0.17 -4.37 -8.53
N THR A 61 -0.21 -4.93 -7.39
CA THR A 61 0.60 -4.82 -6.17
C THR A 61 1.90 -5.59 -6.27
N PHE A 62 1.89 -6.76 -6.94
CA PHE A 62 3.10 -7.52 -7.26
C PHE A 62 4.03 -6.76 -8.21
N GLY A 63 3.49 -6.23 -9.31
CA GLY A 63 4.23 -5.40 -10.26
C GLY A 63 4.91 -4.22 -9.59
N LEU A 64 4.18 -3.51 -8.73
CA LEU A 64 4.72 -2.40 -7.94
C LEU A 64 5.87 -2.88 -7.04
N ALA A 65 5.67 -3.95 -6.26
CA ALA A 65 6.67 -4.49 -5.35
C ALA A 65 7.95 -4.88 -6.10
N ALA A 66 7.83 -5.61 -7.20
CA ALA A 66 8.95 -6.07 -8.01
C ALA A 66 9.73 -4.90 -8.65
N ALA A 67 9.04 -3.79 -8.95
CA ALA A 67 9.61 -2.66 -9.66
C ALA A 67 10.25 -1.58 -8.78
N VAL A 68 9.97 -1.54 -7.46
CA VAL A 68 10.50 -0.50 -6.55
C VAL A 68 12.04 -0.41 -6.61
N ILE A 69 12.75 -1.55 -6.55
CA ILE A 69 14.22 -1.56 -6.60
C ILE A 69 14.73 -1.17 -8.00
N PRO A 70 14.25 -1.78 -9.11
CA PRO A 70 14.61 -1.34 -10.45
C PRO A 70 14.40 0.15 -10.69
N TRP A 71 13.26 0.72 -10.27
CA TRP A 71 12.99 2.15 -10.43
C TRP A 71 13.93 3.04 -9.62
N SER A 72 14.35 2.62 -8.42
CA SER A 72 15.34 3.37 -7.67
C SER A 72 16.69 3.47 -8.42
N VAL A 73 17.11 2.35 -9.07
CA VAL A 73 18.33 2.32 -9.89
C VAL A 73 18.18 3.17 -11.16
N VAL A 74 17.03 3.12 -11.81
CA VAL A 74 16.73 4.00 -12.97
C VAL A 74 16.79 5.47 -12.54
N ALA A 75 16.15 5.84 -11.42
CA ALA A 75 16.12 7.20 -10.90
C ALA A 75 17.51 7.73 -10.51
N ASP A 76 18.43 6.86 -10.09
CA ASP A 76 19.82 7.24 -9.83
C ASP A 76 20.62 7.58 -11.12
N ARG A 77 20.14 7.10 -12.27
CA ARG A 77 20.77 7.36 -13.58
C ARG A 77 20.14 8.52 -14.34
N VAL A 78 18.80 8.51 -14.44
CA VAL A 78 18.06 9.48 -15.27
C VAL A 78 17.57 10.71 -14.48
N GLY A 79 17.62 10.65 -13.17
CA GLY A 79 17.10 11.66 -12.25
C GLY A 79 15.75 11.31 -11.65
N ARG A 80 15.45 11.93 -10.50
CA ARG A 80 14.26 11.64 -9.69
C ARG A 80 12.96 11.97 -10.42
N VAL A 81 12.85 13.20 -10.90
CA VAL A 81 11.63 13.69 -11.56
C VAL A 81 11.34 12.98 -12.88
N PRO A 82 12.31 12.80 -13.81
CA PRO A 82 12.08 12.04 -15.04
C PRO A 82 11.63 10.59 -14.78
N ALA A 83 12.22 9.89 -13.80
CA ALA A 83 11.84 8.52 -13.49
C ALA A 83 10.38 8.45 -13.01
N MET A 84 9.98 9.32 -12.08
CA MET A 84 8.58 9.40 -11.61
C MET A 84 7.62 9.77 -12.74
N ALA A 85 8.01 10.74 -13.61
CA ALA A 85 7.19 11.20 -14.73
C ALA A 85 6.93 10.06 -15.74
N VAL A 86 7.96 9.34 -16.14
CA VAL A 86 7.81 8.17 -17.04
C VAL A 86 6.92 7.11 -16.43
N GLY A 87 7.17 6.77 -15.16
CA GLY A 87 6.36 5.76 -14.46
C GLY A 87 4.87 6.14 -14.37
N ILE A 88 4.55 7.38 -13.96
CA ILE A 88 3.16 7.80 -13.78
C ILE A 88 2.41 7.91 -15.12
N VAL A 89 3.09 8.35 -16.19
CA VAL A 89 2.50 8.42 -17.54
C VAL A 89 2.27 7.01 -18.08
N ALA A 90 3.27 6.13 -18.00
CA ALA A 90 3.14 4.73 -18.45
C ALA A 90 2.01 4.00 -17.69
N ALA A 91 1.92 4.21 -16.36
CA ALA A 91 0.84 3.65 -15.56
C ALA A 91 -0.54 4.16 -16.02
N THR A 92 -0.67 5.46 -16.25
CA THR A 92 -1.95 6.06 -16.70
C THR A 92 -2.35 5.54 -18.07
N VAL A 93 -1.41 5.34 -18.99
CA VAL A 93 -1.67 4.75 -20.31
C VAL A 93 -2.11 3.28 -20.17
N LEU A 94 -1.36 2.46 -19.43
CA LEU A 94 -1.70 1.04 -19.23
C LEU A 94 -3.03 0.87 -18.49
N GLY A 95 -3.29 1.69 -17.47
CA GLY A 95 -4.57 1.73 -16.77
C GLY A 95 -5.72 2.15 -17.67
N GLY A 96 -5.47 3.08 -18.63
CA GLY A 96 -6.44 3.49 -19.64
C GLY A 96 -6.79 2.39 -20.66
N LEU A 97 -5.89 1.43 -20.87
CA LEU A 97 -6.13 0.26 -21.69
C LEU A 97 -6.90 -0.85 -20.95
N ALA A 98 -6.83 -0.89 -19.61
CA ALA A 98 -7.48 -1.93 -18.81
C ALA A 98 -9.00 -2.06 -19.04
N PRO A 99 -9.80 -0.98 -19.18
CA PRO A 99 -11.22 -1.08 -19.54
C PRO A 99 -11.49 -1.69 -20.92
N LEU A 100 -10.49 -1.70 -21.81
CA LEU A 100 -10.59 -2.22 -23.18
C LEU A 100 -10.18 -3.69 -23.27
N ALA A 101 -9.76 -4.31 -22.16
CA ALA A 101 -9.33 -5.70 -22.14
C ALA A 101 -10.47 -6.63 -22.63
N PRO A 102 -10.22 -7.50 -23.63
CA PRO A 102 -11.20 -8.42 -24.17
C PRO A 102 -11.48 -9.59 -23.23
N ASP A 103 -10.53 -9.94 -22.39
CA ASP A 103 -10.60 -11.06 -21.45
C ASP A 103 -9.81 -10.77 -20.18
N VAL A 104 -9.95 -11.64 -19.16
CA VAL A 104 -9.29 -11.50 -17.87
C VAL A 104 -7.77 -11.62 -17.99
N GLY A 105 -7.27 -12.46 -18.91
CA GLY A 105 -5.82 -12.64 -19.10
C GLY A 105 -5.13 -11.36 -19.56
N VAL A 106 -5.70 -10.68 -20.56
CA VAL A 106 -5.22 -9.36 -21.02
C VAL A 106 -5.37 -8.32 -19.91
N LEU A 107 -6.47 -8.32 -19.16
CA LEU A 107 -6.66 -7.43 -18.02
C LEU A 107 -5.55 -7.65 -16.98
N LEU A 108 -5.23 -8.87 -16.63
CA LEU A 108 -4.16 -9.20 -15.67
C LEU A 108 -2.78 -8.75 -16.16
N ALA A 109 -2.48 -8.95 -17.45
CA ALA A 109 -1.22 -8.48 -18.04
C ALA A 109 -1.10 -6.95 -17.98
N LEU A 110 -2.16 -6.22 -18.32
CA LEU A 110 -2.22 -4.76 -18.22
C LEU A 110 -2.06 -4.29 -16.77
N ARG A 111 -2.74 -4.94 -15.81
CA ARG A 111 -2.65 -4.63 -14.38
C ARG A 111 -1.25 -4.89 -13.84
N LEU A 112 -0.57 -5.95 -14.28
CA LEU A 112 0.83 -6.22 -13.92
C LEU A 112 1.76 -5.12 -14.46
N GLY A 113 1.67 -4.81 -15.73
CA GLY A 113 2.45 -3.74 -16.37
C GLY A 113 2.21 -2.37 -15.75
N GLU A 114 0.95 -2.03 -15.45
CA GLU A 114 0.56 -0.84 -14.73
C GLU A 114 1.21 -0.79 -13.33
N GLY A 115 1.16 -1.90 -12.59
CA GLY A 115 1.83 -2.02 -11.29
C GLY A 115 3.34 -1.78 -11.37
N VAL A 116 4.01 -2.37 -12.37
CA VAL A 116 5.44 -2.12 -12.62
C VAL A 116 5.72 -0.64 -12.83
N ALA A 117 4.89 0.04 -13.62
CA ALA A 117 5.03 1.48 -13.87
C ALA A 117 4.73 2.32 -12.61
N LEU A 118 3.70 1.96 -11.85
CA LEU A 118 3.32 2.63 -10.58
C LEU A 118 4.43 2.57 -9.53
N GLY A 119 5.30 1.56 -9.57
CA GLY A 119 6.43 1.42 -8.65
C GLY A 119 7.42 2.59 -8.67
N ALA A 120 7.46 3.40 -9.74
CA ALA A 120 8.38 4.53 -9.89
C ALA A 120 8.17 5.61 -8.84
N VAL A 121 6.91 5.96 -8.52
CA VAL A 121 6.62 7.07 -7.60
C VAL A 121 7.00 6.73 -6.16
N PRO A 122 6.51 5.63 -5.53
CA PRO A 122 6.88 5.30 -4.15
C PRO A 122 8.37 4.97 -3.98
N ALA A 123 9.03 4.44 -5.02
CA ALA A 123 10.47 4.18 -4.99
C ALA A 123 11.31 5.45 -4.85
N VAL A 124 10.84 6.58 -5.40
CA VAL A 124 11.66 7.76 -5.64
C VAL A 124 11.19 8.98 -4.83
N ALA A 125 9.91 9.09 -4.51
CA ALA A 125 9.32 10.30 -3.92
C ALA A 125 9.99 10.74 -2.61
N LEU A 126 10.26 9.80 -1.69
CA LEU A 126 10.89 10.13 -0.41
C LEU A 126 12.38 10.50 -0.56
N ALA A 127 13.09 9.88 -1.51
CA ALA A 127 14.47 10.26 -1.82
C ALA A 127 14.52 11.67 -2.41
N TYR A 128 13.63 11.97 -3.36
CA TYR A 128 13.48 13.31 -3.95
C TYR A 128 13.19 14.35 -2.86
N LEU A 129 12.27 14.08 -1.93
CA LEU A 129 11.98 14.97 -0.80
C LEU A 129 13.21 15.23 0.07
N SER A 130 13.99 14.20 0.38
CA SER A 130 15.18 14.35 1.22
C SER A 130 16.32 15.12 0.55
N GLU A 131 16.33 15.14 -0.80
CA GLU A 131 17.32 15.87 -1.61
C GLU A 131 16.92 17.34 -1.87
N GLU A 132 15.59 17.63 -1.91
CA GLU A 132 15.07 18.93 -2.32
C GLU A 132 14.53 19.80 -1.19
N VAL A 133 14.27 19.24 -0.01
CA VAL A 133 13.71 19.96 1.13
C VAL A 133 14.75 20.10 2.25
N ASP A 134 14.78 21.25 2.90
CA ASP A 134 15.62 21.47 4.10
C ASP A 134 15.38 20.36 5.12
N VAL A 135 16.46 19.80 5.66
CA VAL A 135 16.45 18.61 6.54
C VAL A 135 15.46 18.72 7.71
N ARG A 136 15.25 19.93 8.24
CA ARG A 136 14.31 20.20 9.35
C ARG A 136 12.85 20.04 8.96
N HIS A 137 12.53 20.07 7.67
CA HIS A 137 11.16 20.07 7.14
C HIS A 137 10.82 18.85 6.30
N VAL A 138 11.77 17.93 6.05
CA VAL A 138 11.56 16.70 5.24
C VAL A 138 10.41 15.84 5.78
N ALA A 139 10.31 15.67 7.11
CA ALA A 139 9.26 14.85 7.70
C ALA A 139 7.85 15.42 7.46
N ALA A 140 7.70 16.75 7.55
CA ALA A 140 6.44 17.43 7.26
C ALA A 140 6.09 17.34 5.77
N ALA A 141 7.10 17.49 4.89
CA ALA A 141 6.92 17.35 3.46
C ALA A 141 6.51 15.92 3.05
N ALA A 142 7.13 14.90 3.64
CA ALA A 142 6.75 13.50 3.45
C ALA A 142 5.29 13.23 3.82
N GLY A 143 4.78 13.92 4.86
CA GLY A 143 3.38 13.86 5.25
C GLY A 143 2.41 14.23 4.13
N SER A 144 2.75 15.20 3.27
CA SER A 144 1.92 15.58 2.11
C SER A 144 1.83 14.43 1.08
N TYR A 145 2.96 13.80 0.75
CA TYR A 145 2.97 12.63 -0.13
C TYR A 145 2.13 11.47 0.44
N ILE A 146 2.33 11.15 1.72
CA ILE A 146 1.59 10.07 2.41
C ILE A 146 0.08 10.38 2.43
N ALA A 147 -0.31 11.64 2.68
CA ALA A 147 -1.71 12.03 2.59
C ALA A 147 -2.26 11.82 1.17
N GLY A 148 -1.48 12.13 0.13
CA GLY A 148 -1.84 11.85 -1.26
C GLY A 148 -2.06 10.36 -1.53
N THR A 149 -1.21 9.46 -0.99
CA THR A 149 -1.40 8.01 -1.14
C THR A 149 -2.68 7.52 -0.47
N THR A 150 -3.02 8.06 0.70
CA THR A 150 -4.25 7.71 1.43
C THR A 150 -5.50 8.20 0.70
N VAL A 151 -5.50 9.47 0.29
CA VAL A 151 -6.62 10.04 -0.48
C VAL A 151 -6.80 9.31 -1.80
N GLY A 152 -5.71 9.02 -2.52
CA GLY A 152 -5.74 8.26 -3.76
C GLY A 152 -6.34 6.88 -3.57
N GLY A 153 -5.81 6.11 -2.61
CA GLY A 153 -6.30 4.78 -2.35
C GLY A 153 -7.80 4.72 -1.98
N LEU A 154 -8.32 5.73 -1.27
CA LEU A 154 -9.72 5.82 -0.93
C LEU A 154 -10.57 6.32 -2.11
N SER A 155 -10.14 7.41 -2.78
CA SER A 155 -10.91 8.02 -3.87
C SER A 155 -11.04 7.09 -5.07
N GLY A 156 -10.01 6.30 -5.39
CA GLY A 156 -10.08 5.31 -6.47
C GLY A 156 -11.23 4.32 -6.27
N ARG A 157 -11.38 3.79 -5.06
CA ARG A 157 -12.45 2.83 -4.72
C ARG A 157 -13.83 3.48 -4.65
N LEU A 158 -13.93 4.65 -3.98
CA LEU A 158 -15.20 5.36 -3.83
C LEU A 158 -15.72 5.92 -5.15
N LEU A 159 -14.85 6.19 -6.12
CA LEU A 159 -15.24 6.64 -7.46
C LEU A 159 -15.62 5.45 -8.34
N SER A 160 -14.79 4.40 -8.36
CA SER A 160 -15.00 3.25 -9.27
C SER A 160 -16.29 2.50 -8.95
N GLY A 161 -16.63 2.31 -7.67
CA GLY A 161 -17.80 1.53 -7.26
C GLY A 161 -19.12 2.08 -7.80
N PRO A 162 -19.52 3.32 -7.46
CA PRO A 162 -20.77 3.89 -7.94
C PRO A 162 -20.84 4.05 -9.46
N VAL A 163 -19.75 4.47 -10.10
CA VAL A 163 -19.70 4.57 -11.56
C VAL A 163 -19.85 3.18 -12.21
N GLY A 164 -19.18 2.18 -11.63
CA GLY A 164 -19.30 0.79 -12.07
C GLY A 164 -20.71 0.21 -11.87
N GLU A 165 -21.40 0.58 -10.79
CA GLU A 165 -22.80 0.17 -10.56
C GLU A 165 -23.75 0.71 -11.64
N LEU A 166 -23.56 1.96 -12.05
CA LEU A 166 -24.46 2.62 -13.02
C LEU A 166 -24.13 2.28 -14.48
N PHE A 167 -22.85 2.13 -14.83
CA PHE A 167 -22.37 2.07 -16.22
C PHE A 167 -21.53 0.83 -16.53
N GLY A 168 -21.33 -0.05 -15.54
CA GLY A 168 -20.47 -1.23 -15.64
C GLY A 168 -19.03 -0.96 -15.25
N TRP A 169 -18.31 -2.04 -14.89
CA TRP A 169 -16.96 -1.98 -14.30
C TRP A 169 -15.93 -1.27 -15.19
N ARG A 170 -16.08 -1.37 -16.51
CA ARG A 170 -15.19 -0.72 -17.47
C ARG A 170 -15.22 0.81 -17.31
N TRP A 171 -16.39 1.39 -17.15
CA TRP A 171 -16.56 2.80 -16.84
C TRP A 171 -16.13 3.15 -15.43
N GLY A 172 -16.32 2.23 -14.47
CA GLY A 172 -15.81 2.36 -13.13
C GLY A 172 -14.28 2.53 -13.11
N VAL A 173 -13.54 1.65 -13.77
CA VAL A 173 -12.07 1.79 -13.93
C VAL A 173 -11.73 3.05 -14.73
N GLY A 174 -12.41 3.30 -15.85
CA GLY A 174 -12.19 4.48 -16.69
C GLY A 174 -12.30 5.80 -15.92
N SER A 175 -13.27 5.92 -15.02
CA SER A 175 -13.45 7.11 -14.18
C SER A 175 -12.24 7.36 -13.26
N VAL A 176 -11.67 6.29 -12.70
CA VAL A 176 -10.44 6.39 -11.89
C VAL A 176 -9.26 6.82 -12.76
N ILE A 177 -9.16 6.31 -13.98
CA ILE A 177 -8.07 6.69 -14.88
C ILE A 177 -8.18 8.18 -15.27
N VAL A 178 -9.37 8.71 -15.47
CA VAL A 178 -9.57 10.15 -15.67
C VAL A 178 -9.08 10.95 -14.46
N LEU A 179 -9.46 10.56 -13.25
CA LEU A 179 -8.94 11.17 -12.01
C LEU A 179 -7.41 11.11 -11.97
N CYS A 180 -6.82 9.96 -12.30
CA CYS A 180 -5.38 9.75 -12.27
C CYS A 180 -4.66 10.55 -13.36
N ALA A 181 -5.24 10.68 -14.54
CA ALA A 181 -4.70 11.54 -15.61
C ALA A 181 -4.65 13.02 -15.20
N LEU A 182 -5.73 13.51 -14.56
CA LEU A 182 -5.76 14.87 -14.01
C LEU A 182 -4.72 15.05 -12.89
N ALA A 183 -4.64 14.10 -11.97
CA ALA A 183 -3.66 14.13 -10.88
C ALA A 183 -2.21 14.04 -11.43
N SER A 184 -1.98 13.21 -12.44
CA SER A 184 -0.68 13.12 -13.13
C SER A 184 -0.32 14.41 -13.84
N ALA A 185 -1.28 15.07 -14.50
CA ALA A 185 -1.07 16.36 -15.13
C ALA A 185 -0.66 17.44 -14.11
N VAL A 186 -1.33 17.47 -12.95
CA VAL A 186 -0.97 18.38 -11.84
C VAL A 186 0.44 18.07 -11.32
N PHE A 187 0.77 16.78 -11.12
CA PHE A 187 2.11 16.36 -10.74
C PHE A 187 3.17 16.87 -11.73
N LEU A 188 2.99 16.60 -13.01
CA LEU A 188 3.94 16.98 -14.06
C LEU A 188 4.09 18.51 -14.20
N ALA A 189 3.01 19.27 -14.00
CA ALA A 189 3.03 20.73 -14.09
C ALA A 189 3.68 21.41 -12.87
N LEU A 190 3.59 20.78 -11.69
CA LEU A 190 3.99 21.42 -10.43
C LEU A 190 5.32 20.94 -9.90
N VAL A 191 5.69 19.66 -10.08
CA VAL A 191 6.93 19.14 -9.49
C VAL A 191 8.14 19.89 -10.01
N PRO A 192 8.94 20.54 -9.13
CA PRO A 192 10.14 21.26 -9.53
C PRO A 192 11.21 20.30 -10.08
N ARG A 193 12.09 20.81 -10.93
CA ARG A 193 13.28 20.07 -11.35
C ARG A 193 14.17 19.79 -10.14
N ALA A 194 14.75 18.58 -10.08
CA ALA A 194 15.67 18.23 -9.01
C ALA A 194 16.94 19.11 -9.05
N ARG A 195 17.23 19.79 -7.95
CA ARG A 195 18.42 20.63 -7.77
C ARG A 195 19.44 19.99 -6.83
N GLY A 196 18.96 19.24 -5.84
CA GLY A 196 19.78 18.51 -4.87
C GLY A 196 20.29 17.17 -5.40
N PHE A 197 19.76 16.70 -6.53
CA PHE A 197 20.17 15.43 -7.13
C PHE A 197 21.56 15.54 -7.77
N VAL A 198 22.45 14.63 -7.36
CA VAL A 198 23.78 14.46 -7.98
C VAL A 198 23.87 13.03 -8.53
N PRO A 199 23.99 12.86 -9.87
CA PRO A 199 24.14 11.53 -10.47
C PRO A 199 25.33 10.78 -9.88
N GLY A 200 25.13 9.50 -9.57
CA GLY A 200 26.20 8.65 -9.04
C GLY A 200 26.59 8.88 -7.59
N ARG A 201 26.00 9.84 -6.87
CA ARG A 201 26.32 10.09 -5.44
C ARG A 201 26.06 8.87 -4.56
N SER A 202 25.04 8.08 -4.89
CA SER A 202 24.75 6.80 -4.19
C SER A 202 25.86 5.75 -4.38
N ALA A 203 26.65 5.84 -5.46
CA ALA A 203 27.74 4.93 -5.75
C ALA A 203 29.08 5.33 -5.10
N VAL A 204 29.23 6.59 -4.67
CA VAL A 204 30.49 7.15 -4.16
C VAL A 204 30.58 7.14 -2.64
N VAL A 205 29.49 6.86 -1.92
CA VAL A 205 29.55 6.75 -0.46
C VAL A 205 30.31 5.48 -0.09
N ALA A 206 31.54 5.64 0.43
CA ALA A 206 32.34 4.57 1.00
C ALA A 206 31.54 3.83 2.09
N GLY A 207 31.06 2.63 1.80
CA GLY A 207 30.24 1.83 2.70
C GLY A 207 29.99 0.43 2.14
N PRO A 208 29.33 -0.45 2.91
CA PRO A 208 29.03 -1.80 2.47
C PRO A 208 28.23 -1.78 1.16
N SER A 209 28.50 -2.75 0.28
CA SER A 209 27.76 -2.92 -0.97
C SER A 209 26.26 -3.11 -0.72
N LEU A 210 25.41 -2.84 -1.72
CA LEU A 210 23.96 -3.10 -1.64
C LEU A 210 23.67 -4.54 -1.19
N ALA A 211 24.39 -5.50 -1.79
CA ALA A 211 24.26 -6.92 -1.44
C ALA A 211 24.61 -7.19 0.05
N ALA A 212 25.67 -6.54 0.57
CA ALA A 212 26.02 -6.66 1.98
C ALA A 212 24.94 -6.12 2.90
N ARG A 213 24.38 -4.94 2.61
CA ARG A 213 23.30 -4.32 3.40
C ARG A 213 22.02 -5.16 3.36
N LEU A 214 21.65 -5.71 2.21
CA LEU A 214 20.52 -6.64 2.09
C LEU A 214 20.78 -7.91 2.91
N ARG A 215 21.97 -8.49 2.80
CA ARG A 215 22.36 -9.69 3.54
C ARG A 215 22.32 -9.47 5.06
N THR A 216 22.81 -8.33 5.57
CA THR A 216 22.73 -7.97 6.98
C THR A 216 21.27 -7.97 7.47
N ASN A 217 20.39 -7.30 6.75
CA ASN A 217 18.97 -7.25 7.10
C ASN A 217 18.29 -8.63 7.02
N LEU A 218 18.55 -9.42 5.98
CA LEU A 218 17.97 -10.75 5.79
C LEU A 218 18.52 -11.81 6.76
N ARG A 219 19.62 -11.54 7.46
CA ARG A 219 20.17 -12.40 8.51
C ARG A 219 19.69 -12.04 9.90
N SER A 220 19.07 -10.88 10.08
CA SER A 220 18.57 -10.43 11.37
C SER A 220 17.19 -11.04 11.67
N PRO A 221 17.03 -11.88 12.72
CA PRO A 221 15.73 -12.42 13.11
C PRO A 221 14.72 -11.32 13.45
N VAL A 222 15.18 -10.21 14.01
CA VAL A 222 14.34 -9.04 14.31
C VAL A 222 13.77 -8.45 13.04
N GLN A 223 14.62 -8.26 12.01
CA GLN A 223 14.18 -7.72 10.73
C GLN A 223 13.22 -8.68 10.01
N LEU A 224 13.54 -9.98 10.00
CA LEU A 224 12.65 -10.99 9.40
C LEU A 224 11.28 -11.03 10.07
N ALA A 225 11.22 -10.92 11.40
CA ALA A 225 9.96 -10.84 12.12
C ALA A 225 9.16 -9.56 11.77
N LEU A 226 9.82 -8.43 11.59
CA LEU A 226 9.17 -7.18 11.16
C LEU A 226 8.67 -7.29 9.71
N TYR A 227 9.44 -7.87 8.79
CA TYR A 227 9.00 -8.12 7.41
C TYR A 227 7.80 -9.08 7.36
N ALA A 228 7.80 -10.10 8.22
CA ALA A 228 6.67 -11.00 8.36
C ALA A 228 5.39 -10.28 8.82
N GLN A 229 5.49 -9.24 9.67
CA GLN A 229 4.31 -8.42 10.00
C GLN A 229 3.74 -7.76 8.74
N GLY A 230 4.58 -7.12 7.91
CA GLY A 230 4.14 -6.55 6.65
C GLY A 230 3.47 -7.59 5.76
N PHE A 231 4.10 -8.74 5.58
CA PHE A 231 3.64 -9.81 4.69
C PHE A 231 2.31 -10.44 5.15
N LEU A 232 2.23 -10.86 6.41
CA LEU A 232 1.06 -11.57 6.94
C LEU A 232 -0.14 -10.64 7.13
N LEU A 233 0.08 -9.49 7.82
CA LEU A 233 -1.03 -8.60 8.18
C LEU A 233 -1.58 -7.85 6.97
N MET A 234 -0.71 -7.40 6.04
CA MET A 234 -1.20 -6.78 4.81
C MET A 234 -1.89 -7.78 3.89
N GLY A 235 -1.38 -9.02 3.84
CA GLY A 235 -2.02 -10.08 3.10
C GLY A 235 -3.44 -10.37 3.61
N ALA A 236 -3.59 -10.56 4.92
CA ALA A 236 -4.88 -10.71 5.58
C ALA A 236 -5.81 -9.50 5.33
N PHE A 237 -5.25 -8.30 5.43
CA PHE A 237 -5.99 -7.05 5.23
C PHE A 237 -6.55 -6.92 3.82
N VAL A 238 -5.73 -7.10 2.80
CA VAL A 238 -6.17 -7.00 1.40
C VAL A 238 -7.13 -8.11 1.04
N ALA A 239 -6.91 -9.33 1.54
CA ALA A 239 -7.81 -10.43 1.30
C ALA A 239 -9.24 -10.14 1.83
N VAL A 240 -9.38 -9.64 3.06
CA VAL A 240 -10.70 -9.24 3.58
C VAL A 240 -11.37 -8.24 2.66
N TYR A 241 -10.67 -7.19 2.24
CA TYR A 241 -11.25 -6.19 1.34
C TYR A 241 -11.53 -6.68 -0.08
N ASN A 242 -10.82 -7.72 -0.55
CA ASN A 242 -11.10 -8.32 -1.86
C ASN A 242 -12.36 -9.19 -1.84
N TYR A 243 -12.59 -9.95 -0.76
CA TYR A 243 -13.65 -10.96 -0.73
C TYR A 243 -14.91 -10.54 0.03
N LEU A 244 -14.81 -9.54 0.92
CA LEU A 244 -15.97 -9.02 1.66
C LEU A 244 -17.09 -8.56 0.72
N GLY A 245 -16.74 -7.95 -0.43
CA GLY A 245 -17.73 -7.51 -1.42
C GLY A 245 -18.52 -8.65 -2.05
N PHE A 246 -17.92 -9.82 -2.25
CA PHE A 246 -18.63 -11.02 -2.70
C PHE A 246 -19.57 -11.53 -1.61
N HIS A 247 -19.05 -11.72 -0.40
CA HIS A 247 -19.82 -12.20 0.74
C HIS A 247 -21.05 -11.35 1.06
N LEU A 248 -20.95 -10.04 1.00
CA LEU A 248 -22.06 -9.12 1.33
C LEU A 248 -23.11 -8.98 0.22
N ARG A 249 -22.83 -9.47 -0.96
CA ARG A 249 -23.83 -9.54 -2.05
C ARG A 249 -24.67 -10.80 -2.00
N GLU A 250 -24.29 -11.79 -1.21
CA GLU A 250 -25.02 -13.04 -0.98
C GLU A 250 -25.94 -12.93 0.24
N ALA A 251 -26.87 -13.91 0.36
CA ALA A 251 -27.70 -14.03 1.54
C ALA A 251 -26.83 -14.27 2.80
N PRO A 252 -27.19 -13.74 3.97
CA PRO A 252 -28.41 -12.99 4.28
C PRO A 252 -28.34 -11.48 3.98
N PHE A 253 -27.22 -10.94 3.53
CA PHE A 253 -26.97 -9.48 3.43
C PHE A 253 -27.61 -8.84 2.20
N LEU A 254 -27.42 -9.41 1.02
CA LEU A 254 -27.93 -8.94 -0.28
C LEU A 254 -27.70 -7.43 -0.53
N LEU A 255 -26.54 -6.93 -0.11
CA LEU A 255 -26.22 -5.49 -0.21
C LEU A 255 -26.01 -5.07 -1.68
N ALA A 256 -26.54 -3.89 -2.02
CA ALA A 256 -26.26 -3.25 -3.29
C ALA A 256 -24.75 -2.90 -3.44
N PRO A 257 -24.20 -2.91 -4.67
CA PRO A 257 -22.79 -2.60 -4.92
C PRO A 257 -22.32 -1.26 -4.34
N GLY A 258 -23.15 -0.22 -4.42
CA GLY A 258 -22.85 1.09 -3.84
C GLY A 258 -22.72 1.05 -2.31
N ALA A 259 -23.58 0.28 -1.62
CA ALA A 259 -23.46 0.10 -0.17
C ALA A 259 -22.17 -0.63 0.21
N VAL A 260 -21.78 -1.66 -0.55
CA VAL A 260 -20.50 -2.35 -0.36
C VAL A 260 -19.32 -1.40 -0.57
N THR A 261 -19.41 -0.51 -1.55
CA THR A 261 -18.35 0.49 -1.80
C THR A 261 -18.15 1.45 -0.63
N LEU A 262 -19.22 1.83 0.08
CA LEU A 262 -19.11 2.69 1.26
C LEU A 262 -18.32 2.06 2.42
N LEU A 263 -18.17 0.73 2.45
CA LEU A 263 -17.35 0.05 3.45
C LEU A 263 -15.87 0.43 3.37
N PHE A 264 -15.38 0.91 2.21
CA PHE A 264 -14.03 1.44 2.10
C PHE A 264 -13.82 2.70 2.97
N LEU A 265 -14.88 3.38 3.42
CA LEU A 265 -14.76 4.46 4.41
C LEU A 265 -14.16 3.98 5.74
N ALA A 266 -14.21 2.68 6.05
CA ALA A 266 -13.52 2.11 7.20
C ALA A 266 -12.01 2.38 7.20
N TYR A 267 -11.39 2.65 6.03
CA TYR A 267 -9.98 3.10 5.96
C TYR A 267 -9.72 4.37 6.78
N LEU A 268 -10.74 5.21 7.00
CA LEU A 268 -10.62 6.39 7.86
C LEU A 268 -10.28 6.02 9.32
N ALA A 269 -10.61 4.82 9.78
CA ALA A 269 -10.16 4.33 11.08
C ALA A 269 -8.63 4.27 11.18
N GLY A 270 -7.95 4.03 10.05
CA GLY A 270 -6.48 4.05 9.95
C GLY A 270 -5.88 5.43 10.19
N THR A 271 -6.53 6.50 9.73
CA THR A 271 -6.05 7.88 9.94
C THR A 271 -6.06 8.27 11.43
N VAL A 272 -6.92 7.62 12.20
CA VAL A 272 -7.08 7.81 13.64
C VAL A 272 -6.16 6.87 14.43
N SER A 273 -6.09 5.59 14.04
CA SER A 273 -5.38 4.56 14.79
C SER A 273 -3.85 4.65 14.62
N SER A 274 -3.34 4.95 13.42
CA SER A 274 -1.90 5.01 13.14
C SER A 274 -1.14 6.02 14.01
N PRO A 275 -1.54 7.31 14.10
CA PRO A 275 -0.82 8.28 14.93
C PRO A 275 -0.92 7.93 16.42
N ARG A 276 -2.09 7.44 16.86
CA ARG A 276 -2.28 7.01 18.27
C ARG A 276 -1.40 5.83 18.63
N ALA A 277 -1.27 4.84 17.73
CA ALA A 277 -0.38 3.71 17.92
C ALA A 277 1.09 4.16 18.01
N GLY A 278 1.52 5.13 17.19
CA GLY A 278 2.85 5.71 17.27
C GLY A 278 3.13 6.35 18.63
N VAL A 279 2.23 7.19 19.13
CA VAL A 279 2.35 7.82 20.47
C VAL A 279 2.35 6.75 21.58
N LEU A 280 1.46 5.76 21.48
CA LEU A 280 1.35 4.70 22.48
C LEU A 280 2.60 3.81 22.49
N ALA A 281 3.22 3.56 21.33
CA ALA A 281 4.45 2.79 21.21
C ALA A 281 5.64 3.45 21.92
N VAL A 282 5.68 4.78 21.97
CA VAL A 282 6.66 5.52 22.75
C VAL A 282 6.42 5.34 24.25
N ARG A 283 5.16 5.33 24.69
CA ARG A 283 4.80 5.28 26.12
C ARG A 283 4.81 3.86 26.71
N ARG A 284 4.32 2.87 25.96
CA ARG A 284 4.12 1.49 26.43
C ARG A 284 5.06 0.46 25.79
N GLY A 285 5.96 0.92 24.92
CA GLY A 285 6.86 0.06 24.17
C GLY A 285 6.23 -0.49 22.88
N ARG A 286 7.07 -0.61 21.84
CA ARG A 286 6.65 -1.03 20.49
C ARG A 286 6.08 -2.44 20.47
N PHE A 287 6.69 -3.37 21.20
CA PHE A 287 6.24 -4.77 21.27
C PHE A 287 4.81 -4.89 21.79
N THR A 288 4.51 -4.26 22.93
CA THR A 288 3.18 -4.31 23.57
C THR A 288 2.10 -3.73 22.65
N VAL A 289 2.40 -2.59 21.98
CA VAL A 289 1.44 -1.96 21.09
C VAL A 289 1.25 -2.77 19.81
N LEU A 290 2.31 -3.37 19.27
CA LEU A 290 2.23 -4.25 18.10
C LEU A 290 1.31 -5.44 18.38
N ILE A 291 1.57 -6.18 19.46
CA ILE A 291 0.75 -7.36 19.85
C ILE A 291 -0.70 -6.96 20.11
N GLY A 292 -0.93 -5.87 20.86
CA GLY A 292 -2.29 -5.37 21.10
C GLY A 292 -3.02 -4.99 19.81
N SER A 293 -2.32 -4.37 18.86
CA SER A 293 -2.89 -3.99 17.55
C SER A 293 -3.23 -5.22 16.71
N ILE A 294 -2.39 -6.25 16.72
CA ILE A 294 -2.69 -7.54 16.06
C ILE A 294 -3.92 -8.18 16.69
N GLY A 295 -4.03 -8.15 18.02
CA GLY A 295 -5.21 -8.66 18.75
C GLY A 295 -6.49 -7.91 18.36
N VAL A 296 -6.43 -6.58 18.23
CA VAL A 296 -7.55 -5.76 17.75
C VAL A 296 -7.94 -6.11 16.32
N MET A 297 -6.95 -6.32 15.42
CA MET A 297 -7.19 -6.77 14.06
C MET A 297 -7.87 -8.15 14.03
N ALA A 298 -7.37 -9.12 14.79
CA ALA A 298 -7.95 -10.45 14.88
C ALA A 298 -9.38 -10.42 15.43
N LEU A 299 -9.64 -9.62 16.47
CA LEU A 299 -10.99 -9.42 17.01
C LEU A 299 -11.95 -8.85 15.95
N GLY A 300 -11.50 -7.83 15.19
CA GLY A 300 -12.28 -7.29 14.08
C GLY A 300 -12.61 -8.36 13.04
N ALA A 301 -11.64 -9.22 12.68
CA ALA A 301 -11.87 -10.32 11.76
C ALA A 301 -12.93 -11.31 12.29
N VAL A 302 -12.88 -11.70 13.56
CA VAL A 302 -13.89 -12.59 14.18
C VAL A 302 -15.29 -11.97 14.12
N ILE A 303 -15.43 -10.67 14.35
CA ILE A 303 -16.73 -9.99 14.28
C ILE A 303 -17.32 -10.04 12.86
N LEU A 304 -16.50 -10.11 11.79
CA LEU A 304 -16.97 -10.22 10.40
C LEU A 304 -17.73 -11.51 10.09
N VAL A 305 -17.70 -12.51 10.97
CA VAL A 305 -18.46 -13.77 10.80
C VAL A 305 -19.93 -13.60 11.21
N VAL A 306 -20.25 -12.56 11.99
CA VAL A 306 -21.62 -12.35 12.48
C VAL A 306 -22.53 -11.95 11.31
N PRO A 307 -23.64 -12.69 11.03
CA PRO A 307 -24.52 -12.45 9.87
C PRO A 307 -25.47 -11.25 10.12
N PHE A 308 -24.91 -10.11 10.46
CA PHE A 308 -25.63 -8.87 10.78
C PHE A 308 -24.84 -7.66 10.29
N THR A 309 -25.37 -6.91 9.32
CA THR A 309 -24.65 -5.81 8.65
C THR A 309 -23.99 -4.80 9.61
N PRO A 310 -24.63 -4.29 10.66
CA PRO A 310 -23.96 -3.39 11.59
C PRO A 310 -22.76 -4.03 12.30
N ALA A 311 -22.81 -5.33 12.61
CA ALA A 311 -21.67 -6.04 13.18
C ALA A 311 -20.51 -6.13 12.19
N VAL A 312 -20.81 -6.42 10.92
CA VAL A 312 -19.78 -6.45 9.86
C VAL A 312 -19.13 -5.07 9.69
N VAL A 313 -19.90 -3.98 9.69
CA VAL A 313 -19.36 -2.61 9.62
C VAL A 313 -18.46 -2.33 10.83
N ALA A 314 -18.91 -2.63 12.05
CA ALA A 314 -18.12 -2.45 13.26
C ALA A 314 -16.85 -3.31 13.24
N GLY A 315 -16.98 -4.60 12.86
CA GLY A 315 -15.86 -5.53 12.71
C GLY A 315 -14.82 -5.02 11.71
N LEU A 316 -15.26 -4.51 10.57
CA LEU A 316 -14.38 -3.96 9.54
C LEU A 316 -13.64 -2.70 10.04
N ILE A 317 -14.29 -1.82 10.79
CA ILE A 317 -13.67 -0.63 11.40
C ILE A 317 -12.60 -1.07 12.40
N VAL A 318 -12.91 -2.02 13.29
CA VAL A 318 -11.99 -2.57 14.31
C VAL A 318 -10.81 -3.28 13.62
N PHE A 319 -11.08 -4.13 12.64
CA PHE A 319 -10.07 -4.82 11.83
C PHE A 319 -9.09 -3.84 11.18
N THR A 320 -9.65 -2.81 10.54
CA THR A 320 -8.87 -1.77 9.85
C THR A 320 -8.04 -0.94 10.82
N ALA A 321 -8.63 -0.54 11.94
CA ALA A 321 -7.90 0.19 12.99
C ALA A 321 -6.73 -0.62 13.55
N GLY A 322 -6.95 -1.92 13.82
CA GLY A 322 -5.92 -2.85 14.28
C GLY A 322 -4.79 -3.00 13.28
N PHE A 323 -5.12 -3.21 12.01
CA PHE A 323 -4.13 -3.32 10.92
C PHE A 323 -3.26 -2.06 10.81
N PHE A 324 -3.87 -0.89 10.69
CA PHE A 324 -3.10 0.36 10.52
C PHE A 324 -2.26 0.70 11.76
N ALA A 325 -2.73 0.38 12.94
CA ALA A 325 -1.96 0.54 14.18
C ALA A 325 -0.73 -0.40 14.19
N ALA A 326 -0.92 -1.69 13.85
CA ALA A 326 0.18 -2.65 13.76
C ALA A 326 1.19 -2.26 12.67
N HIS A 327 0.70 -1.87 11.49
CA HIS A 327 1.53 -1.42 10.37
C HIS A 327 2.38 -0.18 10.74
N ALA A 328 1.78 0.82 11.39
CA ALA A 328 2.49 2.02 11.80
C ALA A 328 3.64 1.70 12.79
N VAL A 329 3.40 0.79 13.74
CA VAL A 329 4.43 0.36 14.68
C VAL A 329 5.52 -0.46 13.97
N ALA A 330 5.16 -1.46 13.18
CA ALA A 330 6.12 -2.36 12.54
C ALA A 330 6.98 -1.63 11.51
N SER A 331 6.37 -0.81 10.62
CA SER A 331 7.08 -0.03 9.61
C SER A 331 8.02 1.02 10.24
N GLY A 332 7.56 1.68 11.30
CA GLY A 332 8.39 2.63 12.06
C GLY A 332 9.51 1.97 12.86
N TRP A 333 9.32 0.73 13.31
CA TRP A 333 10.34 -0.02 14.05
C TRP A 333 11.45 -0.55 13.14
N THR A 334 11.12 -0.94 11.93
CA THR A 334 12.03 -1.55 10.95
C THR A 334 13.35 -0.78 10.74
N PRO A 335 13.35 0.52 10.39
CA PRO A 335 14.60 1.26 10.21
C PRO A 335 15.35 1.50 11.52
N ILE A 336 14.66 1.52 12.66
CA ILE A 336 15.28 1.72 13.98
C ILE A 336 16.04 0.47 14.43
N ALA A 337 15.51 -0.72 14.10
CA ALA A 337 16.14 -1.99 14.42
C ALA A 337 17.27 -2.38 13.44
N ALA A 338 17.43 -1.64 12.34
CA ALA A 338 18.47 -1.88 11.35
C ALA A 338 19.76 -1.13 11.69
N GLU A 339 20.89 -1.69 11.23
CA GLU A 339 22.17 -0.98 11.25
C GLU A 339 22.06 0.37 10.48
N PRO A 340 22.73 1.44 10.94
CA PRO A 340 22.60 2.77 10.36
C PRO A 340 22.76 2.82 8.83
N GLN A 341 23.72 2.04 8.30
CA GLN A 341 24.05 1.97 6.87
C GLN A 341 23.06 1.14 6.05
N ALA A 342 22.18 0.35 6.69
CA ALA A 342 21.24 -0.57 6.07
C ALA A 342 19.76 -0.18 6.30
N ARG A 343 19.46 0.96 6.92
CA ARG A 343 18.09 1.40 7.27
C ARG A 343 17.18 1.56 6.07
N ALA A 344 17.69 2.13 5.00
CA ALA A 344 16.90 2.31 3.77
C ALA A 344 16.50 0.96 3.16
N GLN A 345 17.45 0.01 3.11
CA GLN A 345 17.19 -1.34 2.60
C GLN A 345 16.23 -2.12 3.52
N ALA A 346 16.32 -1.92 4.83
CA ALA A 346 15.38 -2.51 5.79
C ALA A 346 13.94 -2.06 5.48
N SER A 347 13.73 -0.75 5.31
CA SER A 347 12.41 -0.21 4.94
C SER A 347 11.93 -0.74 3.57
N SER A 348 12.82 -0.82 2.59
CA SER A 348 12.47 -1.37 1.27
C SER A 348 12.06 -2.84 1.34
N LEU A 349 12.76 -3.67 2.13
CA LEU A 349 12.42 -5.08 2.35
C LEU A 349 11.09 -5.23 3.11
N TYR A 350 10.80 -4.33 4.05
CA TYR A 350 9.51 -4.29 4.73
C TYR A 350 8.36 -4.07 3.72
N TYR A 351 8.49 -3.07 2.84
CA TYR A 351 7.47 -2.80 1.83
C TYR A 351 7.41 -3.88 0.74
N LEU A 352 8.51 -4.53 0.42
CA LEU A 352 8.51 -5.72 -0.43
C LEU A 352 7.69 -6.85 0.20
N GLY A 353 7.89 -7.12 1.49
CA GLY A 353 7.05 -8.04 2.25
C GLY A 353 5.58 -7.63 2.26
N TYR A 354 5.30 -6.35 2.54
CA TYR A 354 3.96 -5.77 2.58
C TYR A 354 3.18 -5.96 1.27
N TYR A 355 3.74 -5.57 0.12
CA TYR A 355 3.07 -5.75 -1.17
C TYR A 355 3.12 -7.20 -1.64
N GLY A 356 4.16 -7.96 -1.30
CA GLY A 356 4.23 -9.40 -1.56
C GLY A 356 3.13 -10.16 -0.83
N GLY A 357 2.89 -9.85 0.44
CA GLY A 357 1.79 -10.42 1.23
C GLY A 357 0.42 -10.05 0.66
N SER A 358 0.23 -8.76 0.29
CA SER A 358 -0.96 -8.29 -0.42
C SER A 358 -1.26 -9.12 -1.67
N SER A 359 -0.23 -9.41 -2.47
CA SER A 359 -0.38 -10.15 -3.73
C SER A 359 -0.67 -11.62 -3.49
N VAL A 360 0.10 -12.28 -2.62
CA VAL A 360 -0.02 -13.71 -2.36
C VAL A 360 -1.35 -14.04 -1.68
N PHE A 361 -1.63 -13.42 -0.54
CA PHE A 361 -2.84 -13.72 0.23
C PHE A 361 -4.09 -13.05 -0.34
N GLY A 362 -3.94 -11.93 -1.04
CA GLY A 362 -5.03 -11.29 -1.79
C GLY A 362 -5.63 -12.22 -2.86
N TRP A 363 -4.84 -13.15 -3.38
CA TRP A 363 -5.28 -14.20 -4.31
C TRP A 363 -5.55 -15.53 -3.59
N ALA A 364 -4.57 -16.06 -2.84
CA ALA A 364 -4.62 -17.43 -2.33
C ALA A 364 -5.79 -17.66 -1.37
N LEU A 365 -6.20 -16.66 -0.56
CA LEU A 365 -7.37 -16.78 0.29
C LEU A 365 -8.68 -16.85 -0.50
N GLY A 366 -8.69 -16.45 -1.77
CA GLY A 366 -9.84 -16.66 -2.66
C GLY A 366 -10.13 -18.12 -2.95
N ILE A 367 -9.11 -18.96 -2.98
CA ILE A 367 -9.25 -20.42 -3.11
C ILE A 367 -9.99 -20.97 -1.88
N VAL A 368 -9.63 -20.48 -0.70
CA VAL A 368 -10.30 -20.88 0.56
C VAL A 368 -11.75 -20.37 0.58
N TYR A 369 -11.97 -19.11 0.20
CA TYR A 369 -13.30 -18.52 0.12
C TYR A 369 -14.22 -19.29 -0.83
N ALA A 370 -13.75 -19.59 -2.03
CA ALA A 370 -14.53 -20.31 -3.04
C ALA A 370 -14.77 -21.80 -2.68
N GLY A 371 -13.80 -22.44 -2.03
CA GLY A 371 -13.87 -23.87 -1.73
C GLY A 371 -14.59 -24.23 -0.43
N VAL A 372 -14.48 -23.38 0.58
CA VAL A 372 -14.93 -23.71 1.96
C VAL A 372 -15.86 -22.64 2.55
N GLY A 373 -15.87 -21.40 1.99
CA GLY A 373 -16.76 -20.33 2.40
C GLY A 373 -16.11 -19.29 3.34
N TRP A 374 -16.97 -18.34 3.80
CA TRP A 374 -16.53 -17.15 4.52
C TRP A 374 -15.94 -17.44 5.90
N GLU A 375 -16.52 -18.35 6.67
CA GLU A 375 -16.07 -18.69 8.02
C GLU A 375 -14.65 -19.27 8.01
N ALA A 376 -14.37 -20.20 7.08
CA ALA A 376 -13.04 -20.76 6.90
C ALA A 376 -12.04 -19.72 6.41
N PHE A 377 -12.45 -18.85 5.50
CA PHE A 377 -11.64 -17.70 5.06
C PHE A 377 -11.25 -16.82 6.25
N VAL A 378 -12.20 -16.42 7.09
CA VAL A 378 -11.92 -15.60 8.30
C VAL A 378 -11.03 -16.36 9.29
N ALA A 379 -11.23 -17.67 9.47
CA ALA A 379 -10.36 -18.47 10.31
C ALA A 379 -8.89 -18.41 9.84
N VAL A 380 -8.64 -18.50 8.53
CA VAL A 380 -7.28 -18.34 7.98
C VAL A 380 -6.75 -16.91 8.22
N VAL A 381 -7.57 -15.87 8.08
CA VAL A 381 -7.19 -14.49 8.43
C VAL A 381 -6.75 -14.38 9.88
N VAL A 382 -7.49 -14.98 10.81
CA VAL A 382 -7.13 -15.02 12.24
C VAL A 382 -5.83 -15.80 12.47
N VAL A 383 -5.63 -16.92 11.77
CA VAL A 383 -4.37 -17.69 11.82
C VAL A 383 -3.18 -16.83 11.35
N LEU A 384 -3.33 -16.07 10.27
CA LEU A 384 -2.27 -15.14 9.81
C LEU A 384 -1.94 -14.07 10.87
N CYS A 385 -2.95 -13.50 11.53
CA CYS A 385 -2.75 -12.60 12.66
C CYS A 385 -2.01 -13.31 13.82
N GLY A 386 -2.42 -14.54 14.16
CA GLY A 386 -1.78 -15.35 15.19
C GLY A 386 -0.32 -15.67 14.89
N LEU A 387 -0.01 -16.05 13.65
CA LEU A 387 1.36 -16.27 13.18
C LEU A 387 2.20 -14.98 13.30
N GLY A 388 1.65 -13.84 12.92
CA GLY A 388 2.29 -12.53 13.11
C GLY A 388 2.61 -12.29 14.60
N ALA A 389 1.67 -12.52 15.50
CA ALA A 389 1.85 -12.35 16.94
C ALA A 389 2.91 -13.32 17.51
N VAL A 390 2.91 -14.58 17.06
CA VAL A 390 3.92 -15.58 17.47
C VAL A 390 5.32 -15.17 17.02
N LEU A 391 5.49 -14.82 15.73
CA LEU A 391 6.80 -14.39 15.20
C LEU A 391 7.30 -13.12 15.90
N ALA A 392 6.41 -12.16 16.17
CA ALA A 392 6.75 -11.00 16.96
C ALA A 392 7.18 -11.36 18.38
N SER A 393 6.48 -12.30 19.04
CA SER A 393 6.79 -12.73 20.41
C SER A 393 8.13 -13.46 20.51
N LEU A 394 8.49 -14.23 19.49
CA LEU A 394 9.76 -14.98 19.46
C LEU A 394 10.98 -14.07 19.22
N ALA A 395 10.85 -13.06 18.35
CA ALA A 395 12.00 -12.29 17.88
C ALA A 395 12.05 -10.83 18.38
N LEU A 396 10.90 -10.23 18.77
CA LEU A 396 10.80 -8.81 19.11
C LEU A 396 10.55 -8.55 20.61
N ARG A 397 10.27 -9.60 21.38
CA ARG A 397 10.04 -9.46 22.83
C ARG A 397 11.30 -8.88 23.49
N PRO A 398 11.18 -7.81 24.30
CA PRO A 398 12.31 -7.32 25.06
C PRO A 398 12.87 -8.43 25.92
N LYS A 399 14.18 -8.73 25.79
CA LYS A 399 14.85 -9.59 26.77
C LYS A 399 14.86 -8.80 28.08
N HIS A 400 14.22 -9.32 29.13
CA HIS A 400 14.41 -8.76 30.44
C HIS A 400 15.92 -8.77 30.70
N ALA A 401 16.52 -7.59 30.89
CA ALA A 401 17.83 -7.49 31.48
C ALA A 401 17.70 -8.08 32.88
N GLY A 402 18.21 -9.30 33.06
CA GLY A 402 18.33 -9.96 34.34
C GLY A 402 19.32 -9.21 35.24
#